data_b8acf112dd7f48cd55f838d21b2d1453
#
_entry.id   b8acf112dd7f48cd55f838d21b2d1453
#
_cell.length_a   1.000
_cell.length_b   1.000
_cell.length_c   1.000
_cell.angle_alpha   90.00
_cell.angle_beta   90.00
_cell.angle_gamma   90.00
#
_symmetry.space_group_name_H-M   'P 1'
#
loop_
_entity.id
_entity.type
_entity.pdbx_description
1 polymer ?
#
loop_
_entity_poly.entity_id
_entity_poly.type
_entity_poly.pdbx_seq_one_letter_code
_entity_poly.pdbx_strand_id
1 'polypeptide(L)'
;MGFESNTGLGVFNHYGPRGTEDGLVSGGELPGGEGTEKEATIYITGDDFASTTSFDTQLSLPAGALVVDATFEVSEAFTLGNADNVFNIGTNGSESTNGVSIANPDATGVTQDTSPGGTWGSELAASTDVGVSVTGTTAAVTAGSGKAKAVIKYIKI
;
A
#
# COMPACT_ATOMS: atom_id res chain seq x y z
N MET A 1 -8.60 27.81 35.81
CA MET A 1 -8.73 27.81 34.91
C MET A 1 -9.09 27.73 34.26
N GLY A 2 -9.14 27.61 34.09
CA GLY A 2 -9.26 27.57 33.05
C GLY A 2 -9.86 27.26 32.51
N PHE A 3 -9.96 27.08 32.12
CA PHE A 3 -10.35 26.92 31.29
C PHE A 3 -10.88 27.04 30.85
N GLU A 4 -10.75 27.13 30.93
CA GLU A 4 -10.99 27.29 30.30
C GLU A 4 -11.39 27.35 30.01
N SER A 5 -11.14 27.45 30.20
CA SER A 5 -11.33 27.62 29.72
C SER A 5 -11.78 27.70 29.48
N ASN A 6 -11.71 27.91 29.47
CA ASN A 6 -11.99 28.07 28.87
C ASN A 6 -12.61 28.28 28.63
N THR A 7 -12.66 28.59 28.90
CA THR A 7 -13.03 28.74 28.35
C THR A 7 -13.64 28.88 27.81
N GLY A 8 -13.91 28.94 27.46
CA GLY A 8 -14.43 29.08 26.70
C GLY A 8 -14.42 28.86 25.93
N LEU A 9 -13.71 28.62 25.84
CA LEU A 9 -13.55 28.19 24.98
C LEU A 9 -13.41 27.22 24.86
N GLY A 10 -13.45 26.93 25.03
CA GLY A 10 -13.19 26.17 24.83
C GLY A 10 -13.15 25.20 24.69
N VAL A 11 -13.02 24.87 24.87
CA VAL A 11 -12.99 23.94 24.54
C VAL A 11 -12.43 23.48 23.55
N PHE A 12 -12.25 23.75 23.02
CA PHE A 12 -11.83 23.44 21.96
C PHE A 12 -10.60 22.96 21.88
N ASN A 13 -10.06 23.21 22.21
CA ASN A 13 -8.83 22.99 22.10
C ASN A 13 -8.34 21.69 22.22
N HIS A 14 -8.90 20.90 22.09
CA HIS A 14 -8.50 19.64 22.31
C HIS A 14 -8.50 18.85 21.13
N TYR A 15 -7.90 19.41 20.19
CA TYR A 15 -7.87 18.76 18.96
C TYR A 15 -6.52 18.23 18.76
N GLY A 16 -6.37 17.43 17.89
CA GLY A 16 -5.16 16.76 17.62
C GLY A 16 -4.81 15.78 18.71
N PRO A 17 -3.77 15.08 18.56
CA PRO A 17 -3.43 13.99 19.43
C PRO A 17 -3.06 14.50 20.79
N ARG A 18 -3.72 13.96 21.74
CA ARG A 18 -3.32 14.11 23.07
C ARG A 18 -2.85 12.78 23.46
N GLY A 19 -1.76 12.43 22.88
CA GLY A 19 -1.23 11.12 23.06
C GLY A 19 -0.96 10.86 24.51
N THR A 20 -1.31 9.71 24.93
CA THR A 20 -0.83 9.13 26.15
C THR A 20 0.28 8.18 25.80
N GLU A 21 1.02 7.76 26.77
CA GLU A 21 2.15 6.89 26.53
C GLU A 21 1.75 5.52 26.01
N ASP A 22 0.53 5.14 26.25
CA ASP A 22 0.00 3.87 25.78
C ASP A 22 -0.64 3.98 24.40
N GLY A 23 -0.51 5.12 23.75
CA GLY A 23 -1.05 5.31 22.42
C GLY A 23 -2.47 5.82 22.35
N LEU A 24 -3.13 6.00 23.49
CA LEU A 24 -4.48 6.53 23.49
C LEU A 24 -4.46 8.03 23.35
N VAL A 25 -5.54 8.56 22.80
CA VAL A 25 -5.74 9.99 22.67
C VAL A 25 -7.01 10.38 23.37
N SER A 26 -6.94 11.55 23.98
CA SER A 26 -8.15 12.17 24.47
C SER A 26 -8.45 13.33 23.55
N GLY A 27 -9.35 13.26 22.77
CA GLY A 27 -9.66 14.28 21.78
C GLY A 27 -10.14 13.68 20.50
N GLY A 28 -10.23 12.38 20.49
CA GLY A 28 -10.88 11.68 19.40
C GLY A 28 -9.98 11.27 18.27
N GLU A 29 -8.69 11.42 18.42
CA GLU A 29 -7.78 11.01 17.37
C GLU A 29 -6.74 10.04 17.90
N LEU A 30 -6.54 8.95 17.20
CA LEU A 30 -5.59 7.92 17.61
C LEU A 30 -4.18 8.31 17.16
N PRO A 31 -3.23 8.42 18.07
CA PRO A 31 -1.85 8.66 17.69
C PRO A 31 -1.31 7.43 16.97
N GLY A 32 -0.55 7.65 15.97
CA GLY A 32 -0.06 6.54 15.15
C GLY A 32 -1.14 5.89 14.31
N GLY A 33 -2.40 6.26 14.50
CA GLY A 33 -3.50 5.80 13.68
C GLY A 33 -3.82 4.33 13.82
N GLU A 34 -3.65 3.76 15.01
CA GLU A 34 -4.11 2.40 15.23
C GLU A 34 -5.61 2.35 15.07
N GLY A 35 -6.08 1.33 14.39
CA GLY A 35 -7.49 1.18 14.08
C GLY A 35 -8.00 2.08 12.97
N THR A 36 -7.18 2.98 12.41
CA THR A 36 -7.56 3.79 11.25
C THR A 36 -6.95 3.23 9.98
N GLU A 37 -7.69 3.37 8.89
CA GLU A 37 -7.20 2.97 7.57
C GLU A 37 -6.14 3.95 7.10
N LYS A 38 -5.06 3.41 6.58
CA LYS A 38 -3.95 4.15 6.02
C LYS A 38 -3.71 3.73 4.59
N GLU A 39 -3.06 4.59 3.84
CA GLU A 39 -2.74 4.33 2.45
C GLU A 39 -1.24 4.46 2.21
N ALA A 40 -0.74 3.57 1.39
CA ALA A 40 0.61 3.63 0.88
C ALA A 40 0.52 3.64 -0.65
N THR A 41 1.17 4.61 -1.29
CA THR A 41 1.08 4.79 -2.74
C THR A 41 2.42 4.47 -3.39
N ILE A 42 2.37 3.72 -4.48
CA ILE A 42 3.52 3.33 -5.28
C ILE A 42 3.27 3.79 -6.71
N TYR A 43 4.26 4.39 -7.34
CA TYR A 43 4.23 4.72 -8.77
C TYR A 43 5.13 3.73 -9.50
N ILE A 44 4.65 3.20 -10.60
CA ILE A 44 5.29 2.12 -11.34
C ILE A 44 5.40 2.50 -12.81
N THR A 45 6.57 2.35 -13.38
CA THR A 45 6.83 2.57 -14.79
C THR A 45 7.54 1.36 -15.39
N GLY A 46 7.55 1.23 -16.70
CA GLY A 46 8.29 0.15 -17.35
C GLY A 46 9.79 0.22 -17.10
N ASP A 47 10.32 1.39 -16.78
CA ASP A 47 11.75 1.54 -16.50
C ASP A 47 12.16 0.91 -15.18
N ASP A 48 11.23 0.76 -14.25
CA ASP A 48 11.50 0.10 -12.96
C ASP A 48 11.82 -1.38 -13.15
N PHE A 49 11.38 -1.96 -14.26
CA PHE A 49 11.65 -3.35 -14.62
C PHE A 49 12.88 -3.51 -15.53
N ALA A 50 13.64 -2.46 -15.76
CA ALA A 50 14.77 -2.53 -16.68
C ALA A 50 15.73 -3.66 -16.34
N SER A 51 15.75 -4.68 -17.16
CA SER A 51 16.59 -5.88 -17.00
C SER A 51 16.19 -6.80 -15.85
N THR A 52 15.04 -6.59 -15.24
CA THR A 52 14.56 -7.46 -14.14
C THR A 52 13.09 -7.80 -14.31
N THR A 53 12.64 -8.81 -13.56
CA THR A 53 11.22 -9.15 -13.46
C THR A 53 10.60 -8.71 -12.14
N SER A 54 11.37 -8.04 -11.29
CA SER A 54 10.89 -7.52 -10.02
C SER A 54 11.78 -6.39 -9.53
N PHE A 55 11.23 -5.53 -8.68
CA PHE A 55 11.99 -4.46 -8.05
C PHE A 55 11.44 -4.13 -6.66
N ASP A 56 12.30 -3.56 -5.83
CA ASP A 56 11.97 -3.09 -4.50
C ASP A 56 11.43 -1.66 -4.60
N THR A 57 10.27 -1.40 -4.05
CA THR A 57 9.64 -0.08 -4.12
C THR A 57 10.19 0.92 -3.11
N GLN A 58 11.05 0.49 -2.22
CA GLN A 58 11.57 1.29 -1.11
C GLN A 58 10.48 1.66 -0.11
N LEU A 59 9.33 1.06 -0.20
CA LEU A 59 8.22 1.25 0.73
C LEU A 59 8.19 0.09 1.70
N SER A 60 7.95 0.37 2.98
CA SER A 60 7.75 -0.68 3.99
C SER A 60 6.42 -0.50 4.67
N LEU A 61 5.69 -1.58 4.84
CA LEU A 61 4.52 -1.63 5.69
C LEU A 61 4.99 -1.93 7.13
N PRO A 62 4.45 -1.26 8.13
CA PRO A 62 4.90 -1.47 9.51
C PRO A 62 4.43 -2.81 10.08
N ALA A 63 5.11 -3.28 11.12
CA ALA A 63 4.62 -4.40 11.92
C ALA A 63 3.24 -4.06 12.47
N GLY A 64 2.38 -5.03 12.55
CA GLY A 64 0.99 -4.85 12.97
C GLY A 64 0.08 -4.34 11.87
N ALA A 65 0.57 -4.20 10.64
CA ALA A 65 -0.30 -3.82 9.52
C ALA A 65 -1.11 -5.02 9.04
N LEU A 66 -2.39 -4.80 8.82
CA LEU A 66 -3.28 -5.72 8.12
C LEU A 66 -3.69 -5.07 6.81
N VAL A 67 -3.32 -5.65 5.70
CA VAL A 67 -3.68 -5.12 4.38
C VAL A 67 -5.15 -5.42 4.11
N VAL A 68 -5.91 -4.40 3.75
CA VAL A 68 -7.35 -4.50 3.51
C VAL A 68 -7.63 -4.68 2.03
N ASP A 69 -7.03 -3.84 1.22
CA ASP A 69 -7.15 -3.93 -0.22
C ASP A 69 -5.98 -3.23 -0.92
N ALA A 70 -5.90 -3.45 -2.22
CA ALA A 70 -5.00 -2.72 -3.09
C ALA A 70 -5.72 -2.33 -4.36
N THR A 71 -5.62 -1.06 -4.72
CA THR A 71 -6.16 -0.52 -5.97
C THR A 71 -5.00 -0.22 -6.90
N PHE A 72 -5.13 -0.63 -8.15
CA PHE A 72 -4.12 -0.46 -9.17
C PHE A 72 -4.72 0.29 -10.35
N GLU A 73 -4.18 1.45 -10.64
CA GLU A 73 -4.65 2.30 -11.73
C GLU A 73 -3.60 2.39 -12.81
N VAL A 74 -3.86 1.81 -13.96
CA VAL A 74 -3.00 1.90 -15.14
C VAL A 74 -3.42 3.12 -15.94
N SER A 75 -2.59 4.14 -15.96
CA SER A 75 -2.84 5.36 -16.73
C SER A 75 -2.25 5.28 -18.15
N GLU A 76 -1.25 4.43 -18.33
CA GLU A 76 -0.62 4.20 -19.62
C GLU A 76 -0.27 2.72 -19.70
N ALA A 77 -0.76 2.03 -20.71
CA ALA A 77 -0.63 0.59 -20.83
C ALA A 77 0.83 0.14 -20.91
N PHE A 78 1.15 -0.94 -20.22
CA PHE A 78 2.48 -1.54 -20.29
C PHE A 78 2.60 -2.42 -21.52
N THR A 79 3.78 -2.45 -22.13
CA THR A 79 4.08 -3.41 -23.19
C THR A 79 4.73 -4.63 -22.54
N LEU A 80 4.02 -5.74 -22.58
CA LEU A 80 4.41 -6.97 -21.91
C LEU A 80 4.96 -7.99 -22.90
N GLY A 81 5.75 -8.93 -22.39
CA GLY A 81 6.26 -10.03 -23.20
C GLY A 81 5.16 -11.01 -23.63
N ASN A 82 4.08 -11.07 -22.88
CA ASN A 82 2.96 -11.95 -23.18
C ASN A 82 1.70 -11.41 -22.50
N ALA A 83 0.54 -11.74 -23.07
CA ALA A 83 -0.76 -11.29 -22.55
C ALA A 83 -1.17 -11.98 -21.24
N ASP A 84 -0.50 -13.08 -20.87
CA ASP A 84 -0.77 -13.75 -19.60
C ASP A 84 0.06 -13.17 -18.43
N ASN A 85 0.83 -12.14 -18.69
CA ASN A 85 1.62 -11.53 -17.63
C ASN A 85 0.74 -10.77 -16.66
N VAL A 86 1.04 -10.92 -15.39
CA VAL A 86 0.35 -10.20 -14.31
C VAL A 86 1.38 -9.47 -13.45
N PHE A 87 0.99 -8.36 -12.88
CA PHE A 87 1.78 -7.70 -11.86
C PHE A 87 1.37 -8.21 -10.49
N ASN A 88 2.36 -8.41 -9.64
CA ASN A 88 2.13 -8.77 -8.25
C ASN A 88 2.78 -7.72 -7.37
N ILE A 89 2.05 -7.27 -6.39
CA ILE A 89 2.53 -6.30 -5.42
C ILE A 89 2.44 -6.98 -4.06
N GLY A 90 3.54 -7.09 -3.37
CA GLY A 90 3.56 -7.85 -2.13
C GLY A 90 4.86 -7.73 -1.37
N THR A 91 5.12 -8.69 -0.52
CA THR A 91 6.37 -8.78 0.22
C THR A 91 7.53 -8.94 -0.76
N ASN A 92 8.49 -8.04 -0.68
CA ASN A 92 9.64 -8.03 -1.57
C ASN A 92 10.33 -9.40 -1.59
N GLY A 93 10.47 -9.95 -2.80
CA GLY A 93 11.00 -11.29 -3.03
C GLY A 93 9.97 -12.43 -2.90
N SER A 94 8.71 -12.10 -2.65
CA SER A 94 7.62 -13.09 -2.54
C SER A 94 6.28 -12.52 -2.99
N GLU A 95 6.30 -11.56 -3.91
CA GLU A 95 5.14 -10.74 -4.27
C GLU A 95 3.96 -11.57 -4.72
N SER A 96 4.21 -12.61 -5.50
CA SER A 96 3.14 -13.44 -6.06
C SER A 96 2.45 -14.36 -5.05
N THR A 97 3.03 -14.56 -3.88
CA THR A 97 2.47 -15.43 -2.85
C THR A 97 2.03 -14.66 -1.62
N ASN A 98 2.65 -13.53 -1.35
CA ASN A 98 2.40 -12.71 -0.16
C ASN A 98 2.05 -11.29 -0.60
N GLY A 99 0.92 -11.14 -1.26
CA GLY A 99 0.50 -9.86 -1.81
C GLY A 99 -0.79 -9.96 -2.60
N VAL A 100 -0.91 -9.10 -3.59
CA VAL A 100 -2.06 -9.02 -4.50
C VAL A 100 -1.58 -9.20 -5.94
N SER A 101 -2.45 -9.75 -6.79
CA SER A 101 -2.14 -9.97 -8.20
C SER A 101 -3.05 -9.12 -9.08
N ILE A 102 -2.46 -8.40 -10.01
CA ILE A 102 -3.13 -7.47 -10.90
C ILE A 102 -3.09 -8.04 -12.31
N ALA A 103 -4.25 -8.37 -12.84
CA ALA A 103 -4.35 -8.84 -14.22
C ALA A 103 -4.38 -7.64 -15.17
N ASN A 104 -4.03 -7.92 -16.43
CA ASN A 104 -4.16 -6.98 -17.54
C ASN A 104 -3.48 -5.63 -17.31
N PRO A 105 -2.21 -5.59 -16.93
CA PRO A 105 -1.49 -4.32 -16.85
C PRO A 105 -1.18 -3.73 -18.23
N ASP A 106 -1.51 -4.45 -19.29
CA ASP A 106 -1.42 -4.02 -20.68
C ASP A 106 -2.63 -3.23 -21.14
N ALA A 107 -3.56 -2.92 -20.25
CA ALA A 107 -4.74 -2.11 -20.55
C ALA A 107 -4.90 -1.01 -19.52
N THR A 108 -5.30 0.18 -19.98
CA THR A 108 -5.61 1.27 -19.05
C THR A 108 -6.88 0.98 -18.28
N GLY A 109 -6.90 1.35 -17.01
CA GLY A 109 -8.06 1.16 -16.16
C GLY A 109 -7.69 0.98 -14.71
N VAL A 110 -8.70 0.62 -13.93
CA VAL A 110 -8.55 0.43 -12.48
C VAL A 110 -8.92 -1.00 -12.14
N THR A 111 -8.05 -1.64 -11.38
CA THR A 111 -8.28 -2.97 -10.82
C THR A 111 -8.14 -2.87 -9.31
N GLN A 112 -9.01 -3.54 -8.58
CA GLN A 112 -8.95 -3.60 -7.13
C GLN A 112 -8.91 -5.06 -6.69
N ASP A 113 -8.03 -5.37 -5.75
CA ASP A 113 -7.99 -6.67 -5.09
C ASP A 113 -8.26 -6.46 -3.60
N THR A 114 -9.31 -7.10 -3.12
CA THR A 114 -9.76 -7.03 -1.72
C THR A 114 -9.43 -8.31 -0.95
N SER A 115 -8.61 -9.18 -1.54
CA SER A 115 -8.29 -10.48 -0.95
C SER A 115 -6.78 -10.74 -1.01
N PRO A 116 -5.98 -9.92 -0.32
CA PRO A 116 -4.54 -10.14 -0.30
C PRO A 116 -4.20 -11.56 0.15
N GLY A 117 -3.21 -12.13 -0.50
CA GLY A 117 -2.79 -13.50 -0.24
C GLY A 117 -1.64 -13.61 0.75
N GLY A 118 -1.43 -14.82 1.23
CA GLY A 118 -0.30 -15.15 2.09
C GLY A 118 -0.24 -14.31 3.36
N THR A 119 0.92 -13.79 3.67
CA THR A 119 1.10 -12.98 4.90
C THR A 119 0.34 -11.66 4.86
N TRP A 120 0.02 -11.15 3.68
CA TRP A 120 -0.78 -9.92 3.55
C TRP A 120 -2.26 -10.13 3.90
N GLY A 121 -2.72 -11.38 3.92
CA GLY A 121 -4.07 -11.73 4.35
C GLY A 121 -4.21 -11.80 5.87
N SER A 122 -3.18 -11.43 6.62
CA SER A 122 -3.17 -11.43 8.07
C SER A 122 -2.29 -10.29 8.58
N GLU A 123 -2.29 -10.08 9.90
CA GLU A 123 -1.47 -9.06 10.52
C GLU A 123 0.02 -9.35 10.27
N LEU A 124 0.75 -8.36 9.81
CA LEU A 124 2.18 -8.49 9.56
C LEU A 124 2.95 -8.56 10.87
N ALA A 125 3.62 -9.67 11.11
CA ALA A 125 4.38 -9.87 12.34
C ALA A 125 5.59 -8.94 12.46
N ALA A 126 6.06 -8.39 11.36
CA ALA A 126 7.23 -7.51 11.33
C ALA A 126 7.06 -6.49 10.22
N SER A 127 7.89 -5.45 10.25
CA SER A 127 7.97 -4.50 9.13
C SER A 127 8.35 -5.26 7.86
N THR A 128 7.63 -4.99 6.78
CA THR A 128 7.72 -5.77 5.55
C THR A 128 7.92 -4.84 4.36
N ASP A 129 9.03 -5.03 3.66
CA ASP A 129 9.33 -4.24 2.46
C ASP A 129 8.44 -4.71 1.32
N VAL A 130 7.99 -3.75 0.53
CA VAL A 130 7.07 -3.98 -0.56
C VAL A 130 7.83 -4.03 -1.88
N GLY A 131 7.60 -5.09 -2.63
CA GLY A 131 8.13 -5.24 -3.98
C GLY A 131 7.02 -5.32 -5.01
N VAL A 132 7.41 -5.18 -6.26
CA VAL A 132 6.54 -5.40 -7.42
C VAL A 132 7.25 -6.38 -8.34
N SER A 133 6.52 -7.38 -8.81
CA SER A 133 7.05 -8.33 -9.78
C SER A 133 6.07 -8.57 -10.93
N VAL A 134 6.60 -9.05 -12.05
CA VAL A 134 5.81 -9.52 -13.17
C VAL A 134 5.99 -11.02 -13.32
N THR A 135 4.89 -11.73 -13.43
CA THR A 135 4.91 -13.19 -13.68
C THR A 135 4.03 -13.53 -14.88
N GLY A 136 4.35 -14.62 -15.53
CA GLY A 136 3.66 -15.09 -16.73
C GLY A 136 4.62 -15.93 -17.59
N THR A 137 4.11 -16.39 -18.72
CA THR A 137 4.89 -17.29 -19.60
C THR A 137 6.18 -16.65 -20.10
N THR A 138 6.12 -15.36 -20.42
CA THR A 138 7.30 -14.58 -20.79
C THR A 138 7.29 -13.31 -19.96
N ALA A 139 7.71 -13.46 -18.72
CA ALA A 139 7.65 -12.35 -17.75
C ALA A 139 8.66 -11.28 -18.14
N ALA A 140 8.17 -10.24 -18.79
CA ALA A 140 8.98 -9.13 -19.25
C ALA A 140 8.12 -7.88 -19.39
N VAL A 141 8.69 -6.74 -19.10
CA VAL A 141 8.09 -5.43 -19.32
C VAL A 141 9.05 -4.62 -20.17
N THR A 142 8.53 -3.98 -21.21
CA THR A 142 9.37 -3.14 -22.08
C THR A 142 9.67 -1.82 -21.35
N ALA A 143 10.95 -1.52 -21.22
CA ALA A 143 11.39 -0.25 -20.65
C ALA A 143 10.80 0.93 -21.41
N GLY A 144 10.47 1.98 -20.69
CA GLY A 144 9.84 3.18 -21.26
C GLY A 144 8.37 3.01 -21.58
N SER A 145 7.78 1.84 -21.34
CA SER A 145 6.34 1.65 -21.54
C SER A 145 5.60 1.68 -20.22
N GLY A 146 4.35 2.13 -20.26
CA GLY A 146 3.42 2.00 -19.14
C GLY A 146 3.68 2.93 -17.97
N LYS A 147 2.58 3.26 -17.32
CA LYS A 147 2.57 4.02 -16.06
C LYS A 147 1.38 3.58 -15.25
N ALA A 148 1.62 3.34 -13.99
CA ALA A 148 0.57 2.95 -13.06
C ALA A 148 0.80 3.52 -11.69
N LYS A 149 -0.29 3.54 -10.92
CA LYS A 149 -0.28 3.91 -9.51
C LYS A 149 -0.96 2.80 -8.74
N ALA A 150 -0.30 2.29 -7.75
CA ALA A 150 -0.87 1.33 -6.82
C ALA A 150 -1.10 2.02 -5.47
N VAL A 151 -2.26 1.79 -4.90
CA VAL A 151 -2.62 2.28 -3.55
C VAL A 151 -2.94 1.08 -2.70
N ILE A 152 -2.14 0.87 -1.67
CA ILE A 152 -2.32 -0.22 -0.71
C ILE A 152 -2.99 0.36 0.52
N LYS A 153 -4.12 -0.19 0.89
CA LYS A 153 -4.82 0.23 2.10
C LYS A 153 -4.58 -0.79 3.20
N TYR A 154 -4.27 -0.29 4.36
CA TYR A 154 -4.01 -1.16 5.50
C TYR A 154 -4.44 -0.48 6.80
N ILE A 155 -4.70 -1.31 7.81
CA ILE A 155 -5.02 -0.86 9.16
C ILE A 155 -3.89 -1.34 10.05
N LYS A 156 -3.40 -0.49 10.92
CA LYS A 156 -2.44 -0.92 11.94
C LYS A 156 -3.22 -1.36 13.17
N ILE A 157 -2.97 -2.59 13.58
CA ILE A 157 -3.63 -3.20 14.73
C ILE A 157 -2.69 -3.21 15.91
#